data_8884452197e2d204da292dc0d2042f59
#
_entry.id   8884452197e2d204da292dc0d2042f59
#
_cell.length_a   1.000
_cell.length_b   1.000
_cell.length_c   1.000
_cell.angle_alpha   90.00
_cell.angle_beta   90.00
_cell.angle_gamma   90.00
#
_symmetry.space_group_name_H-M   'P 1'
#
loop_
_entity.id
_entity.type
_entity.pdbx_description
1 polymer ?
#
loop_
_entity_poly.entity_id
_entity_poly.type
_entity_poly.pdbx_seq_one_letter_code
_entity_poly.pdbx_strand_id
1 'polypeptide(L)'
;VDTTLLVLQQKQLGSQKQSVENSSPDIAAQAASLRTQISHQKHECERLGRLLADGATTQKQFDDAQAHLTMLRGQLDALLSSLSNSRSSISDNAVALQYQKEQLEEQIAKSVIASPLTGTVLVKYAEPGEYAMPGRQICKIANLNDIYLRSYFTASQLADLRIGQKVTVISDFGGDQQFEYPGTITWIAEESEFTPKSIQTKDTRANLVYAVKVAVKNDGRLKLGQY
;
A
#
# COMPACT_ATOMS: atom_id res chain seq x y z
N VAL A 1 -2.58 -11.65 12.43
CA VAL A 1 -4.00 -11.89 12.07
C VAL A 1 -4.05 -13.12 11.18
N ASP A 2 -5.15 -13.92 11.25
CA ASP A 2 -5.31 -15.07 10.37
C ASP A 2 -5.46 -14.63 8.90
N THR A 3 -4.60 -15.17 8.04
CA THR A 3 -4.54 -14.83 6.61
C THR A 3 -4.88 -16.02 5.70
N THR A 4 -5.32 -17.13 6.27
CA THR A 4 -5.57 -18.39 5.53
C THR A 4 -6.50 -18.19 4.34
N LEU A 5 -7.60 -17.47 4.55
CA LEU A 5 -8.58 -17.19 3.49
C LEU A 5 -7.99 -16.29 2.38
N LEU A 6 -7.24 -15.25 2.76
CA LEU A 6 -6.60 -14.33 1.81
C LEU A 6 -5.57 -15.05 0.94
N VAL A 7 -4.77 -15.95 1.53
CA VAL A 7 -3.80 -16.77 0.80
C VAL A 7 -4.48 -17.73 -0.17
N LEU A 8 -5.62 -18.32 0.20
CA LEU A 8 -6.39 -19.16 -0.72
C LEU A 8 -6.97 -18.36 -1.88
N GLN A 9 -7.51 -17.18 -1.63
CA GLN A 9 -8.00 -16.26 -2.67
C GLN A 9 -6.87 -15.83 -3.62
N GLN A 10 -5.69 -15.51 -3.08
CA GLN A 10 -4.51 -15.18 -3.89
C GLN A 10 -4.12 -16.31 -4.83
N LYS A 11 -4.10 -17.56 -4.33
CA LYS A 11 -3.82 -18.76 -5.16
C LYS A 11 -4.89 -18.95 -6.24
N GLN A 12 -6.17 -18.74 -5.92
CA GLN A 12 -7.27 -18.82 -6.87
C GLN A 12 -7.10 -17.80 -8.01
N LEU A 13 -6.79 -16.54 -7.69
CA LEU A 13 -6.53 -15.51 -8.70
C LEU A 13 -5.30 -15.84 -9.56
N GLY A 14 -4.27 -16.43 -8.99
CA GLY A 14 -3.09 -16.91 -9.73
C GLY A 14 -3.47 -17.97 -10.77
N SER A 15 -4.27 -18.97 -10.39
CA SER A 15 -4.76 -20.00 -11.30
C SER A 15 -5.69 -19.44 -12.38
N GLN A 16 -6.53 -18.47 -12.02
CA GLN A 16 -7.45 -17.81 -12.97
C GLN A 16 -6.67 -16.99 -14.00
N LYS A 17 -5.64 -16.22 -13.56
CA LYS A 17 -4.74 -15.48 -14.46
C LYS A 17 -4.06 -16.41 -15.46
N GLN A 18 -3.50 -17.53 -14.99
CA GLN A 18 -2.86 -18.52 -15.85
C GLN A 18 -3.84 -19.14 -16.86
N SER A 19 -5.08 -19.40 -16.43
CA SER A 19 -6.13 -19.88 -17.34
C SER A 19 -6.45 -18.87 -18.43
N VAL A 20 -6.54 -17.59 -18.10
CA VAL A 20 -6.77 -16.51 -19.07
C VAL A 20 -5.59 -16.40 -20.05
N GLU A 21 -4.35 -16.43 -19.59
CA GLU A 21 -3.15 -16.39 -20.43
C GLU A 21 -3.09 -17.59 -21.40
N ASN A 22 -3.49 -18.78 -20.94
CA ASN A 22 -3.52 -19.98 -21.74
C ASN A 22 -4.70 -20.05 -22.74
N SER A 23 -5.68 -19.17 -22.64
CA SER A 23 -6.87 -19.12 -23.51
C SER A 23 -6.60 -18.46 -24.86
N SER A 24 -5.34 -18.12 -25.18
CA SER A 24 -4.97 -17.52 -26.46
C SER A 24 -5.33 -18.46 -27.62
N PRO A 25 -6.19 -18.03 -28.59
CA PRO A 25 -6.61 -18.88 -29.68
C PRO A 25 -5.43 -19.16 -30.60
N ASP A 26 -5.34 -20.43 -31.05
CA ASP A 26 -4.37 -20.84 -32.08
C ASP A 26 -4.88 -20.42 -33.48
N ILE A 27 -4.71 -19.14 -33.77
CA ILE A 27 -5.07 -18.56 -35.09
C ILE A 27 -3.88 -18.68 -36.08
N ALA A 28 -2.73 -19.11 -35.61
CA ALA A 28 -1.53 -19.22 -36.46
C ALA A 28 -1.76 -20.21 -37.62
N ALA A 29 -2.40 -21.36 -37.34
CA ALA A 29 -2.74 -22.36 -38.35
C ALA A 29 -3.77 -21.83 -39.38
N GLN A 30 -4.78 -21.10 -38.91
CA GLN A 30 -5.80 -20.51 -39.81
C GLN A 30 -5.17 -19.42 -40.70
N ALA A 31 -4.33 -18.53 -40.12
CA ALA A 31 -3.62 -17.52 -40.90
C ALA A 31 -2.63 -18.11 -41.89
N ALA A 32 -1.94 -19.20 -41.55
CA ALA A 32 -1.06 -19.92 -42.47
C ALA A 32 -1.85 -20.52 -43.65
N SER A 33 -3.02 -21.14 -43.38
CA SER A 33 -3.90 -21.67 -44.44
C SER A 33 -4.36 -20.57 -45.40
N LEU A 34 -4.83 -19.43 -44.89
CA LEU A 34 -5.23 -18.30 -45.72
C LEU A 34 -4.09 -17.74 -46.56
N ARG A 35 -2.87 -17.63 -45.98
CA ARG A 35 -1.69 -17.19 -46.70
C ARG A 35 -1.36 -18.14 -47.87
N THR A 36 -1.49 -19.44 -47.68
CA THR A 36 -1.29 -20.44 -48.75
C THR A 36 -2.33 -20.27 -49.85
N GLN A 37 -3.61 -20.07 -49.51
CA GLN A 37 -4.66 -19.81 -50.48
C GLN A 37 -4.43 -18.51 -51.27
N ILE A 38 -4.00 -17.43 -50.57
CA ILE A 38 -3.65 -16.17 -51.21
C ILE A 38 -2.49 -16.35 -52.18
N SER A 39 -1.45 -17.10 -51.80
CA SER A 39 -0.30 -17.38 -52.67
C SER A 39 -0.75 -18.12 -53.92
N HIS A 40 -1.56 -19.14 -53.76
CA HIS A 40 -2.11 -19.90 -54.92
C HIS A 40 -2.95 -19.02 -55.84
N GLN A 41 -3.88 -18.25 -55.25
CA GLN A 41 -4.77 -17.35 -56.02
C GLN A 41 -3.98 -16.23 -56.73
N LYS A 42 -2.89 -15.74 -56.10
CA LYS A 42 -2.00 -14.75 -56.71
C LYS A 42 -1.33 -15.33 -57.98
N HIS A 43 -0.79 -16.54 -57.91
CA HIS A 43 -0.24 -17.22 -59.09
C HIS A 43 -1.26 -17.42 -60.20
N GLU A 44 -2.50 -17.74 -59.81
CA GLU A 44 -3.61 -17.87 -60.78
C GLU A 44 -3.92 -16.54 -61.46
N CYS A 45 -4.03 -15.45 -60.72
CA CYS A 45 -4.18 -14.11 -61.29
C CYS A 45 -3.04 -13.73 -62.25
N GLU A 46 -1.79 -14.03 -61.89
CA GLU A 46 -0.60 -13.79 -62.72
C GLU A 46 -0.66 -14.62 -64.04
N ARG A 47 -1.12 -15.88 -63.95
CA ARG A 47 -1.31 -16.75 -65.09
C ARG A 47 -2.41 -16.22 -66.03
N LEU A 48 -3.57 -15.86 -65.49
CA LEU A 48 -4.69 -15.32 -66.26
C LEU A 48 -4.34 -13.97 -66.89
N GLY A 49 -3.59 -13.14 -66.19
CA GLY A 49 -3.09 -11.85 -66.74
C GLY A 49 -2.20 -12.03 -67.97
N ARG A 50 -1.31 -13.03 -67.96
CA ARG A 50 -0.52 -13.38 -69.14
C ARG A 50 -1.36 -13.88 -70.27
N LEU A 51 -2.29 -14.83 -70.03
CA LEU A 51 -3.22 -15.36 -71.02
C LEU A 51 -4.15 -14.29 -71.63
N LEU A 52 -4.54 -13.28 -70.81
CA LEU A 52 -5.33 -12.16 -71.29
C LEU A 52 -4.55 -11.31 -72.27
N ALA A 53 -3.25 -11.04 -71.99
CA ALA A 53 -2.35 -10.30 -72.89
C ALA A 53 -2.18 -11.01 -74.25
N ASP A 54 -2.17 -12.38 -74.18
CA ASP A 54 -2.09 -13.24 -75.38
C ASP A 54 -3.46 -13.47 -76.10
N GLY A 55 -4.54 -12.87 -75.57
CA GLY A 55 -5.89 -13.06 -76.08
C GLY A 55 -6.50 -14.45 -75.86
N ALA A 56 -5.91 -15.25 -74.95
CA ALA A 56 -6.29 -16.64 -74.66
C ALA A 56 -7.31 -16.80 -73.52
N THR A 57 -7.74 -15.72 -72.89
CA THR A 57 -8.78 -15.72 -71.86
C THR A 57 -9.63 -14.42 -71.95
N THR A 58 -10.73 -14.36 -71.17
CA THR A 58 -11.62 -13.22 -71.17
C THR A 58 -11.27 -12.26 -70.05
N GLN A 59 -11.53 -10.93 -70.21
CA GLN A 59 -11.39 -9.93 -69.18
C GLN A 59 -12.14 -10.32 -67.90
N LYS A 60 -13.37 -10.86 -68.08
CA LYS A 60 -14.21 -11.31 -66.95
C LYS A 60 -13.53 -12.34 -66.07
N GLN A 61 -12.86 -13.35 -66.66
CA GLN A 61 -12.16 -14.39 -65.92
C GLN A 61 -11.01 -13.84 -65.12
N PHE A 62 -10.27 -12.86 -65.63
CA PHE A 62 -9.21 -12.18 -64.90
C PHE A 62 -9.78 -11.35 -63.76
N ASP A 63 -10.83 -10.56 -64.00
CA ASP A 63 -11.48 -9.72 -62.99
C ASP A 63 -12.08 -10.56 -61.85
N ASP A 64 -12.71 -11.70 -62.16
CA ASP A 64 -13.25 -12.66 -61.18
C ASP A 64 -12.11 -13.21 -60.28
N ALA A 65 -10.96 -13.60 -60.87
CA ALA A 65 -9.81 -14.08 -60.13
C ALA A 65 -9.18 -12.99 -59.22
N GLN A 66 -9.14 -11.76 -59.73
CA GLN A 66 -8.64 -10.61 -58.95
C GLN A 66 -9.57 -10.23 -57.76
N ALA A 67 -10.88 -10.29 -58.00
CA ALA A 67 -11.89 -10.12 -56.96
C ALA A 67 -11.78 -11.16 -55.86
N HIS A 68 -11.58 -12.43 -56.25
CA HIS A 68 -11.34 -13.52 -55.27
C HIS A 68 -10.06 -13.34 -54.48
N LEU A 69 -8.95 -12.91 -55.09
CA LEU A 69 -7.72 -12.57 -54.39
C LEU A 69 -7.92 -11.44 -53.35
N THR A 70 -8.68 -10.41 -53.72
CA THR A 70 -9.03 -9.31 -52.87
C THR A 70 -9.85 -9.76 -51.66
N MET A 71 -10.83 -10.63 -51.92
CA MET A 71 -11.66 -11.23 -50.86
C MET A 71 -10.83 -12.03 -49.85
N LEU A 72 -9.90 -12.89 -50.31
CA LEU A 72 -9.03 -13.69 -49.44
C LEU A 72 -8.10 -12.81 -48.60
N ARG A 73 -7.57 -11.70 -49.15
CA ARG A 73 -6.77 -10.72 -48.40
C ARG A 73 -7.60 -10.05 -47.31
N GLY A 74 -8.83 -9.59 -47.64
CA GLY A 74 -9.76 -9.03 -46.69
C GLY A 74 -10.10 -9.98 -45.53
N GLN A 75 -10.25 -11.30 -45.83
CA GLN A 75 -10.44 -12.30 -44.79
C GLN A 75 -9.22 -12.47 -43.87
N LEU A 76 -8.01 -12.45 -44.45
CA LEU A 76 -6.77 -12.51 -43.64
C LEU A 76 -6.65 -11.30 -42.75
N ASP A 77 -6.89 -10.08 -43.25
CA ASP A 77 -6.81 -8.84 -42.49
C ASP A 77 -7.84 -8.80 -41.36
N ALA A 78 -9.08 -9.25 -41.63
CA ALA A 78 -10.11 -9.38 -40.60
C ALA A 78 -9.72 -10.40 -39.51
N LEU A 79 -9.16 -11.56 -39.92
CA LEU A 79 -8.66 -12.57 -38.98
C LEU A 79 -7.51 -12.01 -38.07
N LEU A 80 -6.54 -11.31 -38.68
CA LEU A 80 -5.42 -10.70 -37.93
C LEU A 80 -5.89 -9.60 -36.98
N SER A 81 -6.87 -8.79 -37.40
CA SER A 81 -7.47 -7.77 -36.54
C SER A 81 -8.22 -8.40 -35.36
N SER A 82 -9.00 -9.46 -35.60
CA SER A 82 -9.67 -10.22 -34.53
C SER A 82 -8.67 -10.84 -33.54
N LEU A 83 -7.56 -11.38 -34.05
CA LEU A 83 -6.48 -11.90 -33.21
C LEU A 83 -5.85 -10.81 -32.32
N SER A 84 -5.56 -9.65 -32.92
CA SER A 84 -4.99 -8.51 -32.19
C SER A 84 -5.92 -8.08 -31.04
N ASN A 85 -7.21 -7.93 -31.33
CA ASN A 85 -8.21 -7.56 -30.33
C ASN A 85 -8.34 -8.62 -29.22
N SER A 86 -8.33 -9.91 -29.59
CA SER A 86 -8.39 -11.00 -28.61
C SER A 86 -7.16 -11.01 -27.70
N ARG A 87 -5.96 -10.82 -28.29
CA ARG A 87 -4.73 -10.73 -27.51
C ARG A 87 -4.72 -9.54 -26.55
N SER A 88 -5.17 -8.36 -27.01
CA SER A 88 -5.31 -7.19 -26.14
C SER A 88 -6.25 -7.49 -24.98
N SER A 89 -7.44 -8.04 -25.27
CA SER A 89 -8.41 -8.39 -24.22
C SER A 89 -7.87 -9.41 -23.21
N ILE A 90 -7.14 -10.42 -23.66
CA ILE A 90 -6.49 -11.41 -22.79
C ILE A 90 -5.44 -10.73 -21.92
N SER A 91 -4.60 -9.87 -22.51
CA SER A 91 -3.58 -9.10 -21.78
C SER A 91 -4.21 -8.18 -20.73
N ASP A 92 -5.26 -7.44 -21.10
CA ASP A 92 -5.94 -6.52 -20.20
C ASP A 92 -6.59 -7.26 -19.01
N ASN A 93 -7.21 -8.41 -19.28
CA ASN A 93 -7.77 -9.27 -18.24
C ASN A 93 -6.70 -9.86 -17.33
N ALA A 94 -5.55 -10.29 -17.88
CA ALA A 94 -4.43 -10.80 -17.08
C ALA A 94 -3.83 -9.71 -16.18
N VAL A 95 -3.73 -8.47 -16.68
CA VAL A 95 -3.29 -7.30 -15.90
C VAL A 95 -4.29 -6.96 -14.78
N ALA A 96 -5.59 -6.99 -15.07
CA ALA A 96 -6.62 -6.75 -14.05
C ALA A 96 -6.56 -7.80 -12.91
N LEU A 97 -6.38 -9.08 -13.25
CA LEU A 97 -6.18 -10.13 -12.25
C LEU A 97 -4.88 -9.98 -11.48
N GLN A 98 -3.82 -9.46 -12.10
CA GLN A 98 -2.57 -9.15 -11.44
C GLN A 98 -2.75 -8.07 -10.36
N TYR A 99 -3.45 -6.97 -10.68
CA TYR A 99 -3.75 -5.93 -9.68
C TYR A 99 -4.60 -6.44 -8.52
N GLN A 100 -5.58 -7.32 -8.79
CA GLN A 100 -6.37 -7.94 -7.72
C GLN A 100 -5.49 -8.81 -6.80
N LYS A 101 -4.55 -9.55 -7.39
CA LYS A 101 -3.56 -10.34 -6.62
C LYS A 101 -2.68 -9.46 -5.76
N GLU A 102 -2.14 -8.36 -6.30
CA GLU A 102 -1.33 -7.39 -5.56
C GLU A 102 -2.09 -6.74 -4.41
N GLN A 103 -3.38 -6.45 -4.61
CA GLN A 103 -4.25 -5.94 -3.55
C GLN A 103 -4.38 -6.94 -2.39
N LEU A 104 -4.50 -8.24 -2.68
CA LEU A 104 -4.51 -9.28 -1.64
C LEU A 104 -3.14 -9.43 -0.96
N GLU A 105 -2.04 -9.32 -1.69
CA GLU A 105 -0.68 -9.33 -1.14
C GLU A 105 -0.49 -8.20 -0.13
N GLU A 106 -0.96 -7.00 -0.46
CA GLU A 106 -0.92 -5.86 0.45
C GLU A 106 -1.80 -6.08 1.71
N GLN A 107 -2.97 -6.70 1.56
CA GLN A 107 -3.82 -7.06 2.70
C GLN A 107 -3.16 -8.11 3.60
N ILE A 108 -2.49 -9.11 3.00
CA ILE A 108 -1.73 -10.13 3.73
C ILE A 108 -0.56 -9.48 4.47
N ALA A 109 0.19 -8.60 3.81
CA ALA A 109 1.30 -7.88 4.43
C ALA A 109 0.83 -7.03 5.62
N LYS A 110 -0.28 -6.31 5.49
CA LYS A 110 -0.89 -5.54 6.59
C LYS A 110 -1.47 -6.39 7.72
N SER A 111 -1.67 -7.67 7.50
CA SER A 111 -2.10 -8.60 8.54
C SER A 111 -0.97 -8.95 9.53
N VAL A 112 0.28 -8.67 9.18
CA VAL A 112 1.43 -8.73 10.08
C VAL A 112 1.63 -7.36 10.69
N ILE A 113 1.17 -7.18 11.94
CA ILE A 113 1.24 -5.89 12.64
C ILE A 113 2.61 -5.78 13.31
N ALA A 114 3.45 -4.91 12.78
CA ALA A 114 4.75 -4.60 13.35
C ALA A 114 4.70 -3.29 14.16
N SER A 115 5.51 -3.20 15.22
CA SER A 115 5.67 -1.96 15.98
C SER A 115 6.37 -0.91 15.12
N PRO A 116 5.85 0.34 15.03
CA PRO A 116 6.50 1.43 14.29
C PRO A 116 7.72 2.00 15.06
N LEU A 117 7.90 1.61 16.33
CA LEU A 117 8.99 2.09 17.18
C LEU A 117 9.55 0.95 18.04
N THR A 118 10.83 1.08 18.39
CA THR A 118 11.46 0.22 19.40
C THR A 118 11.11 0.75 20.80
N GLY A 119 10.57 -0.11 21.66
CA GLY A 119 10.15 0.32 22.98
C GLY A 119 9.62 -0.82 23.84
N THR A 120 9.07 -0.46 24.99
CA THR A 120 8.48 -1.38 25.96
C THR A 120 6.97 -1.41 25.79
N VAL A 121 6.38 -2.60 25.77
CA VAL A 121 4.92 -2.78 25.79
C VAL A 121 4.41 -2.39 27.17
N LEU A 122 3.64 -1.33 27.25
CA LEU A 122 3.05 -0.83 28.49
C LEU A 122 1.75 -1.54 28.85
N VAL A 123 0.91 -1.76 27.84
CA VAL A 123 -0.40 -2.40 28.00
C VAL A 123 -0.65 -3.29 26.78
N LYS A 124 -1.17 -4.47 27.03
CA LYS A 124 -1.68 -5.38 26.03
C LYS A 124 -3.21 -5.39 26.11
N TYR A 125 -3.87 -5.09 25.00
CA TYR A 125 -5.34 -4.98 24.93
C TYR A 125 -6.01 -6.16 24.24
N ALA A 126 -5.22 -7.02 23.58
CA ALA A 126 -5.72 -8.17 22.86
C ALA A 126 -4.90 -9.42 23.15
N GLU A 127 -5.59 -10.54 23.30
CA GLU A 127 -4.99 -11.86 23.51
C GLU A 127 -4.98 -12.70 22.20
N PRO A 128 -4.08 -13.67 22.05
CA PRO A 128 -4.12 -14.60 20.94
C PRO A 128 -5.46 -15.35 20.90
N GLY A 129 -6.08 -15.41 19.71
CA GLY A 129 -7.40 -16.05 19.52
C GLY A 129 -8.59 -15.11 19.66
N GLU A 130 -8.38 -13.86 20.11
CA GLU A 130 -9.46 -12.87 20.12
C GLU A 130 -9.74 -12.30 18.73
N TYR A 131 -11.00 -11.97 18.50
CA TYR A 131 -11.40 -11.29 17.27
C TYR A 131 -10.98 -9.81 17.30
N ALA A 132 -10.17 -9.43 16.33
CA ALA A 132 -9.69 -8.05 16.17
C ALA A 132 -10.39 -7.37 15.00
N MET A 133 -11.17 -6.33 15.28
CA MET A 133 -11.78 -5.47 14.26
C MET A 133 -10.78 -4.41 13.77
N PRO A 134 -10.91 -3.91 12.54
CA PRO A 134 -10.13 -2.76 12.08
C PRO A 134 -10.28 -1.58 13.05
N GLY A 135 -9.16 -0.94 13.42
CA GLY A 135 -9.14 0.17 14.38
C GLY A 135 -9.06 -0.24 15.86
N ARG A 136 -9.16 -1.52 16.21
CA ARG A 136 -8.95 -1.98 17.60
C ARG A 136 -7.47 -1.83 17.99
N GLN A 137 -7.24 -1.25 19.16
CA GLN A 137 -5.92 -1.18 19.77
C GLN A 137 -5.47 -2.58 20.22
N ILE A 138 -4.25 -2.99 19.84
CA ILE A 138 -3.66 -4.28 20.22
C ILE A 138 -2.77 -4.14 21.43
N CYS A 139 -1.89 -3.14 21.43
CA CYS A 139 -1.00 -2.84 22.54
C CYS A 139 -0.62 -1.37 22.56
N LYS A 140 -0.14 -0.90 23.71
CA LYS A 140 0.46 0.43 23.88
C LYS A 140 1.96 0.24 24.09
N ILE A 141 2.76 0.87 23.20
CA ILE A 141 4.22 0.80 23.25
C ILE A 141 4.77 2.20 23.45
N ALA A 142 5.80 2.31 24.28
CA ALA A 142 6.52 3.58 24.47
C ALA A 142 8.02 3.34 24.56
N ASN A 143 8.81 4.33 24.09
CA ASN A 143 10.22 4.40 24.38
C ASN A 143 10.38 4.96 25.80
N LEU A 144 10.86 4.14 26.72
CA LEU A 144 11.08 4.55 28.13
C LEU A 144 12.46 5.12 28.37
N ASN A 145 13.35 5.18 27.39
CA ASN A 145 14.66 5.80 27.52
C ASN A 145 14.57 7.33 27.54
N ASP A 146 13.57 7.87 26.85
CA ASP A 146 13.29 9.31 26.77
C ASP A 146 11.92 9.56 27.40
N ILE A 147 11.90 10.17 28.56
CA ILE A 147 10.67 10.51 29.28
C ILE A 147 10.54 12.02 29.44
N TYR A 148 9.32 12.45 29.69
CA TYR A 148 9.02 13.85 29.95
C TYR A 148 8.44 14.00 31.37
N LEU A 149 9.09 14.88 32.15
CA LEU A 149 8.47 15.39 33.34
C LEU A 149 7.52 16.52 32.96
N ARG A 150 6.26 16.44 33.43
CA ARG A 150 5.30 17.54 33.33
C ARG A 150 5.21 18.25 34.69
N SER A 151 5.70 19.44 34.71
CA SER A 151 5.67 20.30 35.91
C SER A 151 4.76 21.49 35.67
N TYR A 152 4.28 22.11 36.74
CA TYR A 152 3.35 23.21 36.70
C TYR A 152 3.95 24.41 37.40
N PHE A 153 3.98 25.56 36.73
CA PHE A 153 4.57 26.80 37.23
C PHE A 153 3.56 27.93 37.20
N THR A 154 3.63 28.84 38.16
CA THR A 154 2.82 30.08 38.16
C THR A 154 3.31 31.05 37.11
N ALA A 155 2.49 32.04 36.72
CA ALA A 155 2.89 33.08 35.78
C ALA A 155 4.16 33.83 36.20
N SER A 156 4.35 34.07 37.50
CA SER A 156 5.56 34.71 38.01
C SER A 156 6.83 33.88 37.86
N GLN A 157 6.71 32.56 38.05
CA GLN A 157 7.83 31.61 37.84
C GLN A 157 8.14 31.37 36.36
N LEU A 158 7.13 31.50 35.50
CA LEU A 158 7.27 31.26 34.06
C LEU A 158 8.17 32.35 33.40
N ALA A 159 8.20 33.54 33.92
CA ALA A 159 9.00 34.66 33.37
C ALA A 159 10.50 34.33 33.24
N ASP A 160 11.02 33.49 34.11
CA ASP A 160 12.43 33.09 34.15
C ASP A 160 12.74 31.82 33.36
N LEU A 161 11.69 31.12 32.80
CA LEU A 161 11.86 29.87 32.09
C LEU A 161 11.94 30.09 30.58
N ARG A 162 12.82 29.37 29.93
CA ARG A 162 13.00 29.40 28.47
C ARG A 162 13.09 27.99 27.88
N ILE A 163 12.53 27.82 26.69
CA ILE A 163 12.73 26.58 25.94
C ILE A 163 14.22 26.40 25.62
N GLY A 164 14.74 25.19 25.81
CA GLY A 164 16.16 24.87 25.68
C GLY A 164 16.98 25.03 26.95
N GLN A 165 16.41 25.60 28.00
CA GLN A 165 17.09 25.77 29.29
C GLN A 165 17.38 24.41 29.93
N LYS A 166 18.61 24.24 30.43
CA LYS A 166 19.02 23.05 31.19
C LYS A 166 18.54 23.19 32.63
N VAL A 167 17.97 22.14 33.16
CA VAL A 167 17.45 22.09 34.55
C VAL A 167 17.87 20.76 35.18
N THR A 168 17.91 20.72 36.49
CA THR A 168 18.09 19.48 37.26
C THR A 168 16.72 19.01 37.73
N VAL A 169 16.38 17.77 37.38
CA VAL A 169 15.17 17.08 37.86
C VAL A 169 15.57 16.20 39.02
N ILE A 170 14.96 16.43 40.17
CA ILE A 170 15.19 15.65 41.39
C ILE A 170 14.01 14.67 41.52
N SER A 171 14.31 13.40 41.49
CA SER A 171 13.32 12.34 41.70
C SER A 171 13.38 11.82 43.11
N ASP A 172 12.22 11.84 43.80
CA ASP A 172 12.08 11.30 45.16
C ASP A 172 11.48 9.87 45.06
N PHE A 173 12.27 8.88 45.52
CA PHE A 173 11.85 7.49 45.59
C PHE A 173 11.33 7.09 46.98
N GLY A 174 11.19 8.05 47.88
CA GLY A 174 10.88 7.86 49.28
C GLY A 174 12.10 7.58 50.16
N GLY A 175 12.04 8.07 51.39
CA GLY A 175 13.20 8.09 52.33
C GLY A 175 14.23 9.13 51.91
N ASP A 176 15.50 8.91 52.28
CA ASP A 176 16.59 9.85 52.01
C ASP A 176 17.23 9.67 50.59
N GLN A 177 16.63 8.89 49.70
CA GLN A 177 17.20 8.58 48.38
C GLN A 177 16.64 9.55 47.32
N GLN A 178 17.39 10.59 47.04
CA GLN A 178 17.14 11.51 45.93
C GLN A 178 18.15 11.27 44.81
N PHE A 179 17.68 11.25 43.60
CA PHE A 179 18.52 11.13 42.41
C PHE A 179 18.30 12.34 41.49
N GLU A 180 19.42 12.89 41.05
CA GLU A 180 19.43 14.04 40.15
C GLU A 180 19.57 13.59 38.70
N TYR A 181 18.71 14.12 37.83
CA TYR A 181 18.73 13.88 36.40
C TYR A 181 18.89 15.18 35.63
N PRO A 182 19.82 15.29 34.70
CA PRO A 182 19.88 16.43 33.81
C PRO A 182 18.66 16.43 32.87
N GLY A 183 17.95 17.55 32.85
CA GLY A 183 16.80 17.75 31.99
C GLY A 183 16.94 18.97 31.10
N THR A 184 16.12 19.04 30.07
CA THR A 184 16.04 20.23 29.21
C THR A 184 14.57 20.58 28.99
N ILE A 185 14.21 21.85 29.16
CA ILE A 185 12.85 22.34 28.88
C ILE A 185 12.62 22.29 27.39
N THR A 186 11.63 21.50 26.97
CA THR A 186 11.30 21.28 25.57
C THR A 186 10.00 21.97 25.13
N TRP A 187 9.11 22.24 26.08
CA TRP A 187 7.84 22.85 25.80
C TRP A 187 7.28 23.59 27.01
N ILE A 188 6.65 24.71 26.76
CA ILE A 188 5.96 25.55 27.75
C ILE A 188 4.55 25.79 27.18
N ALA A 189 3.51 25.58 27.99
CA ALA A 189 2.14 25.82 27.58
C ALA A 189 1.89 27.33 27.38
N GLU A 190 1.22 27.67 26.27
CA GLU A 190 0.76 29.03 25.98
C GLU A 190 -0.54 29.37 26.75
N GLU A 191 -1.30 28.36 27.12
CA GLU A 191 -2.55 28.47 27.85
C GLU A 191 -2.37 28.01 29.30
N SER A 192 -3.00 28.72 30.23
CA SER A 192 -3.04 28.31 31.63
C SER A 192 -4.01 27.18 31.88
N GLU A 193 -3.64 26.27 32.74
CA GLU A 193 -4.50 25.20 33.25
C GLU A 193 -4.85 25.48 34.71
N PHE A 194 -6.03 24.98 35.16
CA PHE A 194 -6.31 24.93 36.58
C PHE A 194 -5.48 23.84 37.25
N THR A 195 -4.93 24.09 38.43
CA THR A 195 -4.19 23.06 39.17
C THR A 195 -5.02 21.76 39.29
N PRO A 196 -4.41 20.62 38.98
CA PRO A 196 -5.10 19.32 39.18
C PRO A 196 -5.54 19.18 40.64
N LYS A 197 -6.77 18.71 40.87
CA LYS A 197 -7.51 18.67 42.16
C LYS A 197 -6.91 17.75 43.24
N SER A 198 -5.62 17.59 43.36
CA SER A 198 -5.04 16.69 44.38
C SER A 198 -4.62 17.34 45.70
N ILE A 199 -4.66 18.66 45.85
CA ILE A 199 -4.30 19.33 47.10
C ILE A 199 -5.34 20.40 47.40
N GLN A 200 -6.22 20.14 48.38
CA GLN A 200 -7.18 21.13 48.96
C GLN A 200 -6.59 21.83 50.18
N THR A 201 -5.92 22.92 49.98
CA THR A 201 -5.74 23.93 51.01
C THR A 201 -6.48 25.19 50.62
N LYS A 202 -7.02 25.93 51.61
CA LYS A 202 -7.92 27.10 51.39
C LYS A 202 -7.27 28.22 50.56
N ASP A 203 -5.95 28.27 50.48
CA ASP A 203 -5.18 29.31 49.77
C ASP A 203 -4.87 29.00 48.30
N THR A 204 -5.17 27.78 47.84
CA THR A 204 -4.80 27.33 46.46
C THR A 204 -5.93 27.46 45.44
N ARG A 205 -7.02 28.14 45.75
CA ARG A 205 -8.26 28.15 44.93
C ARG A 205 -8.18 28.96 43.63
N ALA A 206 -7.13 29.66 43.31
CA ALA A 206 -7.12 30.58 42.16
C ALA A 206 -5.80 30.74 41.42
N ASN A 207 -4.86 29.83 41.55
CA ASN A 207 -3.61 29.98 40.81
C ASN A 207 -3.68 29.25 39.47
N LEU A 208 -3.83 30.02 38.41
CA LEU A 208 -3.58 29.58 37.05
C LEU A 208 -2.12 29.14 36.95
N VAL A 209 -1.89 27.97 36.44
CA VAL A 209 -0.55 27.40 36.26
C VAL A 209 -0.33 27.02 34.79
N TYR A 210 0.91 27.09 34.40
CA TYR A 210 1.32 26.71 33.04
C TYR A 210 2.09 25.38 33.08
N ALA A 211 1.72 24.47 32.22
CA ALA A 211 2.40 23.20 32.12
C ALA A 211 3.73 23.37 31.35
N VAL A 212 4.78 22.79 31.90
CA VAL A 212 6.13 22.78 31.31
C VAL A 212 6.57 21.34 31.15
N LYS A 213 7.06 20.95 29.95
CA LYS A 213 7.63 19.64 29.71
C LYS A 213 9.16 19.73 29.72
N VAL A 214 9.75 18.90 30.55
CA VAL A 214 11.20 18.73 30.66
C VAL A 214 11.56 17.34 30.13
N ALA A 215 12.39 17.28 29.10
CA ALA A 215 12.92 16.04 28.59
C ALA A 215 14.05 15.53 29.51
N VAL A 216 13.96 14.27 29.88
CA VAL A 216 14.93 13.61 30.78
C VAL A 216 15.32 12.27 30.18
N LYS A 217 16.62 11.95 30.20
CA LYS A 217 17.13 10.62 29.88
C LYS A 217 16.92 9.69 31.07
N ASN A 218 16.21 8.59 30.82
CA ASN A 218 15.90 7.61 31.84
C ASN A 218 16.97 6.51 31.89
N ASP A 219 17.44 6.20 33.07
CA ASP A 219 18.35 5.09 33.38
C ASP A 219 17.62 3.78 33.71
N GLY A 220 16.27 3.77 33.55
CA GLY A 220 15.39 2.63 33.87
C GLY A 220 14.75 2.72 35.26
N ARG A 221 15.15 3.66 36.10
CA ARG A 221 14.59 3.85 37.44
C ARG A 221 13.31 4.67 37.43
N LEU A 222 13.27 5.72 36.59
CA LEU A 222 12.09 6.57 36.49
C LEU A 222 10.93 5.81 35.86
N LYS A 223 9.75 5.91 36.49
CA LYS A 223 8.53 5.24 36.07
C LYS A 223 7.48 6.24 35.59
N LEU A 224 6.63 5.81 34.69
CA LEU A 224 5.51 6.64 34.23
C LEU A 224 4.51 6.86 35.38
N GLY A 225 4.10 8.12 35.59
CA GLY A 225 3.20 8.49 36.67
C GLY A 225 3.87 8.66 38.04
N GLN A 226 5.19 8.66 38.10
CA GLN A 226 5.95 9.00 39.28
C GLN A 226 5.96 10.54 39.50
N TYR A 227 5.95 10.96 40.75
CA TYR A 227 6.02 12.38 41.19
C TYR A 227 7.45 12.73 41.58
#